data_edbc24f771a9849e949186e1346a7fa1
#
_entry.id   edbc24f771a9849e949186e1346a7fa1
#
_cell.length_a   1.000
_cell.length_b   1.000
_cell.length_c   1.000
_cell.angle_alpha   90.00
_cell.angle_beta   90.00
_cell.angle_gamma   90.00
#
_symmetry.space_group_name_H-M   'P 1'
#
loop_
_entity.id
_entity.type
_entity.pdbx_description
1 polymer ?
#
loop_
_entity_poly.entity_id
_entity_poly.type
_entity_poly.pdbx_seq_one_letter_code
_entity_poly.pdbx_strand_id
1 'polypeptide(L)'
;MQLVAYGAQDVYLTGNPQITFFKQVYRRHTNFAMESIENPFNGAPNFSKKVTCTIQRNGDLIYRMYLQATLPSVSIMSTDGAGAQFRWLNWVGHNLVKSVEIEIGGQRIDKHYGDWLHIWNELTQEAGKQAGYAKMVGNVPQLTNIIQQGGIDCDADCVGGEPNTLDSVGKCAPEYTLYIPLQFWFCRNPGLALPLIALQYHEVRINLEFNDLRNLCWDYTPALSNNHAIRDRVNAQGLVAASLYVDYIYLDTDERRKFAQVSHEYLIDVLQFTGGESITASSNKIKLNFNHPCKELVWVVQRDSYVSCDDTIVNPWKGQQPFNYSDWWDRAVLESGYSVTRVEGMAGKNPTVTALLQLNGHDRFQVREGRYFNEVQPFQHHTNVPATGINVYSFALQPEQHQPSGTCNLSRIDNTTLILTVSNNAVGTTTSSTVRVYATNYNVLRVMSGMGGLSFSN
;
A
#
# COMPACT_ATOMS: atom_id res chain seq x y z
N MET A 1 41.77 -40.53 22.61
CA MET A 1 41.84 -39.04 22.70
C MET A 1 40.47 -38.49 22.43
N GLN A 2 39.86 -37.85 23.36
CA GLN A 2 38.54 -37.24 23.18
C GLN A 2 38.78 -35.85 22.63
N LEU A 3 38.46 -35.64 21.33
CA LEU A 3 38.67 -34.35 20.66
C LEU A 3 37.58 -33.31 20.98
N VAL A 4 36.49 -33.74 21.59
CA VAL A 4 35.40 -32.87 22.02
C VAL A 4 35.55 -32.58 23.51
N ALA A 5 35.92 -31.33 23.82
CA ALA A 5 35.94 -30.84 25.17
C ALA A 5 34.51 -30.57 25.67
N TYR A 6 34.17 -30.99 26.86
CA TYR A 6 32.88 -30.84 27.49
C TYR A 6 33.01 -30.23 28.88
N GLY A 7 32.31 -29.16 29.13
CA GLY A 7 32.28 -28.46 30.42
C GLY A 7 30.87 -28.42 31.01
N ALA A 8 30.75 -28.07 32.29
CA ALA A 8 29.46 -27.99 32.98
C ALA A 8 28.48 -26.99 32.34
N GLN A 9 28.98 -25.99 31.67
CA GLN A 9 28.20 -24.97 30.95
C GLN A 9 27.57 -25.49 29.64
N ASP A 10 28.17 -26.52 29.05
CA ASP A 10 27.72 -27.07 27.74
C ASP A 10 26.37 -27.80 27.87
N VAL A 11 25.95 -28.17 29.09
CA VAL A 11 24.61 -28.73 29.33
C VAL A 11 23.48 -27.82 28.84
N TYR A 12 23.65 -26.52 28.96
CA TYR A 12 22.65 -25.55 28.45
C TYR A 12 22.51 -25.54 26.91
N LEU A 13 23.54 -25.96 26.19
CA LEU A 13 23.57 -26.02 24.74
C LEU A 13 23.30 -27.42 24.19
N THR A 14 23.81 -28.46 24.86
CA THR A 14 23.82 -29.83 24.37
C THR A 14 22.98 -30.79 25.24
N GLY A 15 22.35 -30.30 26.31
CA GLY A 15 21.41 -31.06 27.13
C GLY A 15 20.10 -31.33 26.39
N ASN A 16 19.66 -32.61 26.37
CA ASN A 16 18.47 -33.04 25.62
C ASN A 16 18.45 -32.59 24.17
N PRO A 17 19.42 -33.01 23.34
CA PRO A 17 19.54 -32.54 21.98
C PRO A 17 18.31 -32.92 21.15
N GLN A 18 17.80 -31.95 20.35
CA GLN A 18 16.64 -32.13 19.47
C GLN A 18 17.07 -32.47 18.05
N ILE A 19 18.26 -32.04 17.65
CA ILE A 19 18.79 -32.19 16.29
C ILE A 19 20.27 -32.60 16.35
N THR A 20 20.75 -33.15 15.22
CA THR A 20 22.17 -33.22 14.88
C THR A 20 22.39 -32.43 13.59
N PHE A 21 23.52 -31.73 13.51
CA PHE A 21 23.86 -30.95 12.28
C PHE A 21 24.34 -31.86 11.12
N PHE A 22 24.59 -33.12 11.38
CA PHE A 22 25.16 -34.08 10.43
C PHE A 22 24.12 -34.99 9.78
N LYS A 23 22.86 -34.81 10.11
CA LYS A 23 21.72 -35.49 9.48
C LYS A 23 20.58 -34.53 9.31
N GLN A 24 20.15 -34.36 8.06
CA GLN A 24 19.00 -33.51 7.78
C GLN A 24 17.71 -34.17 8.21
N VAL A 25 16.91 -33.45 8.97
CA VAL A 25 15.56 -33.84 9.35
C VAL A 25 14.56 -33.10 8.48
N TYR A 26 13.73 -33.84 7.74
CA TYR A 26 12.68 -33.27 6.91
C TYR A 26 11.38 -33.15 7.69
N ARG A 27 10.74 -32.01 7.61
CA ARG A 27 9.35 -31.84 8.05
C ARG A 27 8.42 -32.32 6.97
N ARG A 28 7.61 -33.34 7.25
CA ARG A 28 6.59 -33.85 6.33
C ARG A 28 5.39 -32.91 6.34
N HIS A 29 4.81 -32.66 5.17
CA HIS A 29 3.64 -31.81 4.99
C HIS A 29 2.56 -32.57 4.21
N THR A 30 1.32 -32.09 4.29
CA THR A 30 0.21 -32.58 3.46
C THR A 30 0.41 -32.19 2.01
N ASN A 31 -0.12 -33.00 1.09
CA ASN A 31 -0.01 -32.70 -0.32
C ASN A 31 -0.94 -31.56 -0.74
N PHE A 32 -0.44 -30.62 -1.52
CA PHE A 32 -1.22 -29.51 -2.07
C PHE A 32 -0.65 -29.05 -3.42
N ALA A 33 -1.47 -28.33 -4.19
CA ALA A 33 -1.05 -27.64 -5.41
C ALA A 33 -1.58 -26.20 -5.39
N MET A 34 -0.93 -25.33 -6.14
CA MET A 34 -1.33 -23.92 -6.26
C MET A 34 -1.40 -23.53 -7.73
N GLU A 35 -2.40 -22.71 -8.06
CA GLU A 35 -2.58 -22.14 -9.39
C GLU A 35 -3.13 -20.72 -9.28
N SER A 36 -2.62 -19.82 -10.12
CA SER A 36 -3.13 -18.44 -10.23
C SER A 36 -4.17 -18.36 -11.34
N ILE A 37 -5.39 -17.99 -10.98
CA ILE A 37 -6.52 -17.97 -11.93
C ILE A 37 -7.09 -16.56 -12.00
N GLU A 38 -7.37 -16.12 -13.23
CA GLU A 38 -8.02 -14.86 -13.51
C GLU A 38 -9.49 -14.86 -13.09
N ASN A 39 -9.89 -13.82 -12.35
CA ASN A 39 -11.27 -13.53 -11.98
C ASN A 39 -11.65 -12.17 -12.57
N PRO A 40 -12.54 -12.14 -13.58
CA PRO A 40 -12.97 -10.89 -14.20
C PRO A 40 -13.86 -10.08 -13.27
N PHE A 41 -13.86 -8.76 -13.45
CA PHE A 41 -14.75 -7.86 -12.74
C PHE A 41 -16.18 -7.92 -13.33
N ASN A 42 -17.16 -7.75 -12.45
CA ASN A 42 -18.54 -7.51 -12.84
C ASN A 42 -18.68 -6.04 -13.26
N GLY A 43 -18.79 -5.79 -14.55
CA GLY A 43 -18.79 -4.47 -15.15
C GLY A 43 -17.47 -4.12 -15.85
N ALA A 44 -17.43 -3.01 -16.55
CA ALA A 44 -16.25 -2.53 -17.26
C ALA A 44 -15.35 -1.75 -16.30
N PRO A 45 -14.14 -2.25 -15.99
CA PRO A 45 -13.19 -1.52 -15.16
C PRO A 45 -12.65 -0.30 -15.92
N ASN A 46 -12.65 0.86 -15.27
CA ASN A 46 -12.11 2.08 -15.83
C ASN A 46 -11.82 3.08 -14.71
N PHE A 47 -11.12 4.17 -15.03
CA PHE A 47 -10.92 5.30 -14.13
C PHE A 47 -12.22 5.79 -13.51
N SER A 48 -12.20 6.22 -12.26
CA SER A 48 -13.35 6.70 -11.47
C SER A 48 -14.52 5.71 -11.32
N LYS A 49 -14.31 4.43 -11.66
CA LYS A 49 -15.36 3.40 -11.55
C LYS A 49 -15.17 2.54 -10.32
N LYS A 50 -16.32 2.16 -9.75
CA LYS A 50 -16.37 1.10 -8.74
C LYS A 50 -16.78 -0.20 -9.43
N VAL A 51 -16.00 -1.25 -9.21
CA VAL A 51 -16.24 -2.58 -9.77
C VAL A 51 -16.20 -3.63 -8.66
N THR A 52 -16.89 -4.72 -8.88
CA THR A 52 -16.95 -5.84 -7.95
C THR A 52 -16.45 -7.09 -8.66
N CYS A 53 -15.60 -7.86 -7.99
CA CYS A 53 -15.19 -9.17 -8.44
C CYS A 53 -15.76 -10.21 -7.47
N THR A 54 -16.60 -11.11 -7.95
CA THR A 54 -17.04 -12.27 -7.17
C THR A 54 -16.03 -13.38 -7.37
N ILE A 55 -15.40 -13.82 -6.28
CA ILE A 55 -14.36 -14.86 -6.33
C ILE A 55 -15.00 -16.20 -6.69
N GLN A 56 -14.53 -16.78 -7.78
CA GLN A 56 -14.99 -18.09 -8.25
C GLN A 56 -14.45 -19.19 -7.33
N ARG A 57 -15.22 -20.28 -7.19
CA ARG A 57 -14.82 -21.42 -6.35
C ARG A 57 -14.03 -22.45 -7.16
N ASN A 58 -12.92 -22.03 -7.72
CA ASN A 58 -12.05 -22.89 -8.53
C ASN A 58 -11.17 -23.82 -7.69
N GLY A 59 -10.85 -23.41 -6.44
CA GLY A 59 -10.01 -24.16 -5.52
C GLY A 59 -10.61 -24.25 -4.12
N ASP A 60 -9.91 -24.92 -3.23
CA ASP A 60 -10.35 -25.15 -1.85
C ASP A 60 -10.08 -23.97 -0.94
N LEU A 61 -8.89 -23.35 -1.09
CA LEU A 61 -8.50 -22.15 -0.36
C LEU A 61 -8.03 -21.07 -1.33
N ILE A 62 -8.05 -19.81 -0.89
CA ILE A 62 -7.43 -18.69 -1.59
C ILE A 62 -6.32 -18.09 -0.74
N TYR A 63 -5.23 -17.69 -1.41
CA TYR A 63 -4.05 -17.13 -0.78
C TYR A 63 -3.76 -15.73 -1.29
N ARG A 64 -2.84 -15.57 -2.21
CA ARG A 64 -2.46 -14.26 -2.73
C ARG A 64 -3.43 -13.76 -3.78
N MET A 65 -3.57 -12.44 -3.83
CA MET A 65 -4.32 -11.75 -4.87
C MET A 65 -3.50 -10.59 -5.39
N TYR A 66 -3.59 -10.34 -6.69
CA TYR A 66 -3.06 -9.12 -7.29
C TYR A 66 -4.00 -8.60 -8.37
N LEU A 67 -4.10 -7.27 -8.42
CA LEU A 67 -4.78 -6.58 -9.50
C LEU A 67 -3.81 -6.45 -10.68
N GLN A 68 -4.17 -6.98 -11.82
CA GLN A 68 -3.50 -6.71 -13.08
C GLN A 68 -4.29 -5.64 -13.81
N ALA A 69 -3.65 -4.51 -14.15
CA ALA A 69 -4.28 -3.42 -14.86
C ALA A 69 -3.32 -2.88 -15.93
N THR A 70 -3.80 -2.68 -17.15
CA THR A 70 -2.99 -2.18 -18.25
C THR A 70 -3.35 -0.74 -18.54
N LEU A 71 -2.36 0.15 -18.36
CA LEU A 71 -2.46 1.56 -18.69
C LEU A 71 -2.35 1.73 -20.21
N PRO A 72 -3.12 2.65 -20.82
CA PRO A 72 -3.02 2.94 -22.23
C PRO A 72 -1.69 3.63 -22.58
N SER A 73 -1.23 3.44 -23.82
CA SER A 73 -0.14 4.23 -24.37
C SER A 73 -0.58 5.69 -24.56
N VAL A 74 0.33 6.62 -24.28
CA VAL A 74 0.07 8.06 -24.41
C VAL A 74 1.09 8.67 -25.36
N SER A 75 0.62 9.30 -26.42
CA SER A 75 1.47 10.03 -27.39
C SER A 75 1.10 11.50 -27.40
N ILE A 76 2.07 12.38 -27.51
CA ILE A 76 1.85 13.81 -27.72
C ILE A 76 1.74 14.09 -29.21
N MET A 77 0.59 14.60 -29.63
CA MET A 77 0.28 14.91 -31.02
C MET A 77 0.69 16.35 -31.36
N SER A 78 0.90 16.62 -32.65
CA SER A 78 1.15 18.00 -33.15
C SER A 78 0.01 18.96 -32.80
N THR A 79 -1.20 18.44 -32.69
CA THR A 79 -2.42 19.20 -32.34
C THR A 79 -2.46 19.63 -30.86
N ASP A 80 -1.68 19.02 -29.98
CA ASP A 80 -1.66 19.37 -28.56
C ASP A 80 -0.92 20.68 -28.26
N GLY A 81 -0.25 21.26 -29.28
CA GLY A 81 0.44 22.54 -29.21
C GLY A 81 1.92 22.45 -28.83
N ALA A 82 2.68 23.43 -29.25
CA ALA A 82 4.12 23.50 -28.97
C ALA A 82 4.37 23.55 -27.44
N GLY A 83 5.20 22.64 -26.95
CA GLY A 83 5.53 22.55 -25.52
C GLY A 83 4.52 21.78 -24.67
N ALA A 84 3.59 21.07 -25.28
CA ALA A 84 2.70 20.14 -24.57
C ALA A 84 3.52 19.07 -23.86
N GLN A 85 3.14 18.75 -22.65
CA GLN A 85 3.82 17.80 -21.75
C GLN A 85 2.83 16.86 -21.08
N PHE A 86 3.29 15.64 -20.76
CA PHE A 86 2.52 14.67 -20.01
C PHE A 86 3.45 13.76 -19.20
N ARG A 87 2.94 13.24 -18.09
CA ARG A 87 3.55 12.12 -17.35
C ARG A 87 2.52 11.39 -16.50
N TRP A 88 2.75 10.12 -16.24
CA TRP A 88 2.11 9.42 -15.13
C TRP A 88 2.77 9.82 -13.80
N LEU A 89 2.00 9.85 -12.73
CA LEU A 89 2.54 10.15 -11.40
C LEU A 89 3.32 8.94 -10.85
N ASN A 90 4.20 9.23 -9.92
CA ASN A 90 4.98 8.19 -9.24
C ASN A 90 4.06 7.20 -8.51
N TRP A 91 4.46 5.93 -8.48
CA TRP A 91 3.69 4.86 -7.85
C TRP A 91 2.25 4.77 -8.38
N VAL A 92 2.10 4.91 -9.67
CA VAL A 92 0.77 4.99 -10.33
C VAL A 92 -0.13 3.81 -9.98
N GLY A 93 0.43 2.60 -9.77
CA GLY A 93 -0.34 1.42 -9.38
C GLY A 93 -1.00 1.58 -8.01
N HIS A 94 -0.29 2.10 -7.01
CA HIS A 94 -0.89 2.38 -5.70
C HIS A 94 -1.95 3.48 -5.81
N ASN A 95 -1.66 4.51 -6.58
CA ASN A 95 -2.57 5.63 -6.76
C ASN A 95 -3.81 5.27 -7.59
N LEU A 96 -3.71 4.27 -8.47
CA LEU A 96 -4.83 3.75 -9.26
C LEU A 96 -5.93 3.16 -8.36
N VAL A 97 -5.54 2.54 -7.24
CA VAL A 97 -6.47 1.96 -6.27
C VAL A 97 -6.89 3.04 -5.28
N LYS A 98 -8.09 3.58 -5.41
CA LYS A 98 -8.64 4.51 -4.41
C LYS A 98 -9.01 3.77 -3.12
N SER A 99 -9.71 2.66 -3.24
CA SER A 99 -9.99 1.74 -2.14
C SER A 99 -10.27 0.32 -2.65
N VAL A 100 -9.91 -0.66 -1.84
CA VAL A 100 -10.23 -2.06 -2.07
C VAL A 100 -10.76 -2.66 -0.77
N GLU A 101 -11.89 -3.34 -0.85
CA GLU A 101 -12.54 -3.95 0.31
C GLU A 101 -12.91 -5.39 0.02
N ILE A 102 -12.78 -6.24 1.05
CA ILE A 102 -13.23 -7.62 1.01
C ILE A 102 -14.55 -7.76 1.78
N GLU A 103 -15.48 -8.45 1.16
CA GLU A 103 -16.81 -8.72 1.69
C GLU A 103 -17.08 -10.22 1.68
N ILE A 104 -17.60 -10.74 2.77
CA ILE A 104 -18.00 -12.14 2.91
C ILE A 104 -19.46 -12.18 3.31
N GLY A 105 -20.31 -12.78 2.47
CA GLY A 105 -21.76 -12.89 2.74
C GLY A 105 -22.48 -11.55 2.95
N GLY A 106 -22.01 -10.47 2.30
CA GLY A 106 -22.59 -9.13 2.45
C GLY A 106 -22.00 -8.32 3.62
N GLN A 107 -21.14 -8.91 4.44
CA GLN A 107 -20.43 -8.20 5.51
C GLN A 107 -19.04 -7.78 5.04
N ARG A 108 -18.74 -6.48 5.13
CA ARG A 108 -17.37 -5.97 4.91
C ARG A 108 -16.47 -6.45 6.05
N ILE A 109 -15.39 -7.13 5.69
CA ILE A 109 -14.42 -7.67 6.65
C ILE A 109 -13.24 -6.72 6.83
N ASP A 110 -12.64 -6.24 5.72
CA ASP A 110 -11.48 -5.35 5.75
C ASP A 110 -11.53 -4.38 4.56
N LYS A 111 -10.87 -3.23 4.71
CA LYS A 111 -10.78 -2.21 3.67
C LYS A 111 -9.40 -1.59 3.66
N HIS A 112 -8.78 -1.57 2.49
CA HIS A 112 -7.50 -0.92 2.26
C HIS A 112 -7.63 0.25 1.28
N TYR A 113 -6.67 1.14 1.32
CA TYR A 113 -6.58 2.35 0.50
C TYR A 113 -5.24 2.36 -0.24
N GLY A 114 -5.16 3.10 -1.35
CA GLY A 114 -3.91 3.25 -2.09
C GLY A 114 -2.75 3.79 -1.24
N ASP A 115 -3.05 4.75 -0.37
CA ASP A 115 -2.10 5.31 0.60
C ASP A 115 -1.54 4.22 1.51
N TRP A 116 -2.43 3.35 2.02
CA TRP A 116 -2.03 2.26 2.90
C TRP A 116 -1.16 1.23 2.18
N LEU A 117 -1.48 0.90 0.93
CA LEU A 117 -0.66 -0.02 0.13
C LEU A 117 0.77 0.53 -0.03
N HIS A 118 0.89 1.84 -0.24
CA HIS A 118 2.20 2.50 -0.34
C HIS A 118 2.93 2.51 1.01
N ILE A 119 2.27 2.93 2.08
CA ILE A 119 2.85 2.97 3.43
C ILE A 119 3.31 1.57 3.87
N TRP A 120 2.48 0.56 3.64
CA TRP A 120 2.82 -0.83 3.97
C TRP A 120 4.03 -1.33 3.18
N ASN A 121 4.12 -1.01 1.89
CA ASN A 121 5.29 -1.33 1.09
C ASN A 121 6.56 -0.67 1.63
N GLU A 122 6.50 0.61 2.01
CA GLU A 122 7.64 1.34 2.56
C GLU A 122 8.14 0.73 3.88
N LEU A 123 7.24 0.21 4.72
CA LEU A 123 7.57 -0.38 6.02
C LEU A 123 8.05 -1.84 5.92
N THR A 124 7.45 -2.64 5.04
CA THR A 124 7.57 -4.10 5.08
C THR A 124 8.32 -4.73 3.92
N GLN A 125 8.54 -4.00 2.81
CA GLN A 125 9.18 -4.57 1.64
C GLN A 125 10.67 -4.78 1.88
N GLU A 126 11.16 -6.00 1.65
CA GLU A 126 12.59 -6.32 1.69
C GLU A 126 13.37 -5.48 0.67
N ALA A 127 14.50 -4.90 1.08
CA ALA A 127 15.32 -4.04 0.23
C ALA A 127 15.72 -4.69 -1.11
N GLY A 128 16.01 -5.98 -1.10
CA GLY A 128 16.36 -6.73 -2.31
C GLY A 128 15.21 -6.90 -3.32
N LYS A 129 13.96 -6.71 -2.90
CA LYS A 129 12.77 -6.83 -3.74
C LYS A 129 12.20 -5.49 -4.17
N GLN A 130 12.65 -4.38 -3.58
CA GLN A 130 12.09 -3.05 -3.79
C GLN A 130 12.11 -2.61 -5.26
N ALA A 131 13.23 -2.84 -5.96
CA ALA A 131 13.35 -2.48 -7.38
C ALA A 131 12.38 -3.28 -8.28
N GLY A 132 12.19 -4.58 -7.98
CA GLY A 132 11.21 -5.42 -8.68
C GLY A 132 9.79 -4.96 -8.41
N TYR A 133 9.48 -4.65 -7.16
CA TYR A 133 8.16 -4.15 -6.77
C TYR A 133 7.85 -2.80 -7.44
N ALA A 134 8.81 -1.88 -7.50
CA ALA A 134 8.66 -0.60 -8.18
C ALA A 134 8.26 -0.78 -9.66
N LYS A 135 8.87 -1.76 -10.36
CA LYS A 135 8.48 -2.10 -11.74
C LYS A 135 7.05 -2.67 -11.80
N MET A 136 6.66 -3.51 -10.87
CA MET A 136 5.31 -4.10 -10.83
C MET A 136 4.23 -3.02 -10.70
N VAL A 137 4.45 -2.00 -9.87
CA VAL A 137 3.46 -0.93 -9.61
C VAL A 137 3.65 0.31 -10.49
N GLY A 138 4.53 0.25 -11.48
CA GLY A 138 4.69 1.31 -12.48
C GLY A 138 5.52 2.52 -12.02
N ASN A 139 6.32 2.39 -10.96
CA ASN A 139 7.26 3.45 -10.57
C ASN A 139 8.57 3.31 -11.38
N VAL A 140 8.45 3.54 -12.68
CA VAL A 140 9.54 3.39 -13.67
C VAL A 140 9.69 4.67 -14.50
N PRO A 141 10.92 5.00 -14.94
CA PRO A 141 11.18 6.23 -15.70
C PRO A 141 10.34 6.37 -16.96
N GLN A 142 10.03 5.28 -17.66
CA GLN A 142 9.22 5.28 -18.88
C GLN A 142 7.80 5.84 -18.68
N LEU A 143 7.26 5.76 -17.45
CA LEU A 143 5.95 6.31 -17.09
C LEU A 143 6.06 7.64 -16.36
N THR A 144 7.03 7.77 -15.45
CA THR A 144 7.12 8.90 -14.53
C THR A 144 7.90 10.08 -15.08
N ASN A 145 8.75 9.88 -16.07
CA ASN A 145 9.42 10.98 -16.75
C ASN A 145 8.46 11.76 -17.66
N ILE A 146 8.74 13.05 -17.82
CA ILE A 146 7.92 13.92 -18.65
C ILE A 146 8.17 13.60 -20.12
N ILE A 147 7.11 13.35 -20.87
CA ILE A 147 7.14 13.34 -22.33
C ILE A 147 6.71 14.72 -22.85
N GLN A 148 7.28 15.16 -23.98
CA GLN A 148 6.96 16.48 -24.53
C GLN A 148 6.94 16.49 -26.07
N GLN A 149 6.22 17.45 -26.61
CA GLN A 149 6.24 17.70 -28.04
C GLN A 149 7.66 18.15 -28.49
N GLY A 150 8.16 17.61 -29.60
CA GLY A 150 9.53 17.84 -30.07
C GLY A 150 10.56 16.90 -29.48
N GLY A 151 10.18 15.97 -28.59
CA GLY A 151 11.03 14.88 -28.15
C GLY A 151 11.30 13.85 -29.25
N ILE A 152 12.07 12.83 -28.92
CA ILE A 152 12.42 11.73 -29.84
C ILE A 152 11.15 10.94 -30.17
N ASP A 153 10.92 10.66 -31.45
CA ASP A 153 9.84 9.80 -31.89
C ASP A 153 10.04 8.39 -31.32
N CYS A 154 8.96 7.86 -30.78
CA CYS A 154 8.90 6.43 -30.52
C CYS A 154 8.74 5.72 -31.86
N ASP A 155 9.30 4.53 -32.01
CA ASP A 155 8.94 3.63 -33.10
C ASP A 155 7.42 3.47 -33.17
N ALA A 156 6.89 3.30 -34.37
CA ALA A 156 5.47 3.47 -34.71
C ALA A 156 4.47 2.78 -33.77
N ASP A 157 4.91 1.83 -32.97
CA ASP A 157 4.06 1.05 -32.08
C ASP A 157 4.24 1.39 -30.58
N CYS A 158 5.14 2.30 -30.22
CA CYS A 158 5.56 2.53 -28.82
C CYS A 158 5.94 1.23 -28.07
N VAL A 159 6.23 0.19 -28.83
CA VAL A 159 6.53 -1.15 -28.33
C VAL A 159 8.05 -1.31 -28.34
N GLY A 160 8.65 -1.29 -27.16
CA GLY A 160 10.05 -1.69 -26.97
C GLY A 160 11.14 -0.66 -27.18
N GLY A 161 10.83 0.58 -27.60
CA GLY A 161 11.79 1.69 -27.53
C GLY A 161 11.90 2.18 -26.08
N GLU A 162 13.09 2.52 -25.61
CA GLU A 162 13.28 3.24 -24.36
C GLU A 162 13.32 4.76 -24.62
N PRO A 163 12.20 5.40 -24.99
CA PRO A 163 12.19 6.80 -25.45
C PRO A 163 12.41 7.79 -24.33
N ASN A 164 12.30 7.34 -23.07
CA ASN A 164 12.46 8.15 -21.88
C ASN A 164 13.64 7.67 -21.05
N THR A 165 14.83 7.65 -21.65
CA THR A 165 16.07 7.48 -20.92
C THR A 165 16.50 8.80 -20.27
N LEU A 166 17.46 8.74 -19.35
CA LEU A 166 18.04 9.90 -18.67
C LEU A 166 18.55 11.01 -19.61
N ASP A 167 18.90 10.67 -20.84
CA ASP A 167 19.54 11.56 -21.80
C ASP A 167 18.61 12.06 -22.92
N SER A 168 17.36 11.58 -23.01
CA SER A 168 16.44 11.96 -24.07
C SER A 168 14.98 12.04 -23.64
N VAL A 169 14.30 13.10 -24.05
CA VAL A 169 12.85 13.28 -23.86
C VAL A 169 12.11 12.58 -25.00
N GLY A 170 11.23 11.64 -24.65
CA GLY A 170 10.35 11.00 -25.62
C GLY A 170 9.09 11.82 -25.90
N LYS A 171 8.37 11.46 -26.97
CA LYS A 171 7.03 11.95 -27.28
C LYS A 171 5.91 11.06 -26.75
N CYS A 172 6.23 9.86 -26.29
CA CYS A 172 5.21 8.91 -25.86
C CYS A 172 5.60 8.17 -24.56
N ALA A 173 4.60 7.79 -23.81
CA ALA A 173 4.68 6.80 -22.75
C ALA A 173 4.07 5.48 -23.26
N PRO A 174 4.77 4.33 -23.12
CA PRO A 174 4.27 3.07 -23.65
C PRO A 174 3.04 2.57 -22.88
N GLU A 175 2.31 1.65 -23.49
CA GLU A 175 1.36 0.81 -22.78
C GLU A 175 2.10 0.02 -21.70
N TYR A 176 1.54 -0.04 -20.48
CA TYR A 176 2.21 -0.66 -19.37
C TYR A 176 1.25 -1.47 -18.50
N THR A 177 1.59 -2.74 -18.28
CA THR A 177 0.81 -3.62 -17.42
C THR A 177 1.32 -3.55 -15.99
N LEU A 178 0.44 -3.15 -15.09
CA LEU A 178 0.67 -3.06 -13.65
C LEU A 178 0.26 -4.36 -12.96
N TYR A 179 1.03 -4.77 -11.97
CA TYR A 179 0.73 -5.88 -11.06
C TYR A 179 0.73 -5.35 -9.63
N ILE A 180 -0.44 -5.16 -9.05
CA ILE A 180 -0.63 -4.51 -7.75
C ILE A 180 -1.04 -5.57 -6.73
N PRO A 181 -0.13 -6.03 -5.85
CA PRO A 181 -0.45 -7.03 -4.83
C PRO A 181 -1.39 -6.45 -3.78
N LEU A 182 -2.44 -7.17 -3.43
CA LEU A 182 -3.32 -6.83 -2.33
C LEU A 182 -2.76 -7.35 -1.00
N GLN A 183 -3.01 -6.62 0.09
CA GLN A 183 -2.35 -6.82 1.38
C GLN A 183 -3.31 -7.28 2.48
N PHE A 184 -4.38 -8.00 2.14
CA PHE A 184 -5.27 -8.59 3.13
C PHE A 184 -4.55 -9.64 3.99
N TRP A 185 -5.08 -9.97 5.17
CA TRP A 185 -4.48 -10.90 6.13
C TRP A 185 -4.08 -12.25 5.51
N PHE A 186 -4.94 -12.81 4.66
CA PHE A 186 -4.69 -14.10 4.01
C PHE A 186 -3.64 -14.02 2.89
N CYS A 187 -3.39 -12.83 2.32
CA CYS A 187 -2.35 -12.63 1.32
C CYS A 187 -0.94 -12.62 1.91
N ARG A 188 -0.82 -12.35 3.22
CA ARG A 188 0.48 -12.20 3.91
C ARG A 188 1.00 -13.52 4.44
N ASN A 189 0.13 -14.40 4.90
CA ASN A 189 0.49 -15.66 5.56
C ASN A 189 -0.30 -16.83 4.95
N PRO A 190 0.37 -17.87 4.42
CA PRO A 190 -0.31 -19.05 3.86
C PRO A 190 -1.15 -19.81 4.90
N GLY A 191 -0.78 -19.77 6.17
CA GLY A 191 -1.56 -20.38 7.26
C GLY A 191 -2.89 -19.69 7.55
N LEU A 192 -3.13 -18.52 6.96
CA LEU A 192 -4.38 -17.77 7.04
C LEU A 192 -5.17 -17.77 5.73
N ALA A 193 -4.81 -18.67 4.81
CA ALA A 193 -5.54 -18.81 3.55
C ALA A 193 -7.03 -18.96 3.80
N LEU A 194 -7.85 -18.22 3.05
CA LEU A 194 -9.31 -18.17 3.27
C LEU A 194 -9.97 -19.45 2.71
N PRO A 195 -10.67 -20.25 3.55
CA PRO A 195 -11.22 -21.52 3.13
C PRO A 195 -12.53 -21.35 2.37
N LEU A 196 -12.48 -21.32 1.04
CA LEU A 196 -13.67 -21.27 0.19
C LEU A 196 -14.53 -22.51 0.36
N ILE A 197 -13.92 -23.65 0.59
CA ILE A 197 -14.64 -24.93 0.80
C ILE A 197 -15.52 -24.91 2.04
N ALA A 198 -15.14 -24.13 3.07
CA ALA A 198 -15.94 -23.94 4.27
C ALA A 198 -17.00 -22.86 4.15
N LEU A 199 -16.88 -21.94 3.18
CA LEU A 199 -17.81 -20.82 2.95
C LEU A 199 -18.88 -21.21 1.91
N GLN A 200 -19.67 -22.26 2.18
CA GLN A 200 -20.60 -22.83 1.20
C GLN A 200 -21.77 -21.90 0.85
N TYR A 201 -22.27 -21.14 1.80
CA TYR A 201 -23.45 -20.27 1.65
C TYR A 201 -23.09 -18.78 1.51
N HIS A 202 -21.85 -18.39 1.77
CA HIS A 202 -21.39 -17.02 1.64
C HIS A 202 -20.43 -16.88 0.47
N GLU A 203 -20.71 -15.89 -0.38
CA GLU A 203 -19.79 -15.50 -1.45
C GLU A 203 -18.74 -14.54 -0.92
N VAL A 204 -17.53 -14.69 -1.44
CA VAL A 204 -16.44 -13.74 -1.23
C VAL A 204 -16.42 -12.77 -2.39
N ARG A 205 -16.48 -11.47 -2.09
CA ARG A 205 -16.44 -10.41 -3.08
C ARG A 205 -15.31 -9.45 -2.77
N ILE A 206 -14.65 -8.99 -3.81
CA ILE A 206 -13.68 -7.90 -3.75
C ILE A 206 -14.32 -6.71 -4.46
N ASN A 207 -14.56 -5.64 -3.70
CA ASN A 207 -15.03 -4.37 -4.24
C ASN A 207 -13.84 -3.45 -4.41
N LEU A 208 -13.59 -3.00 -5.62
CA LEU A 208 -12.50 -2.12 -5.99
C LEU A 208 -13.04 -0.80 -6.52
N GLU A 209 -12.52 0.30 -6.02
CA GLU A 209 -12.79 1.64 -6.54
C GLU A 209 -11.53 2.20 -7.16
N PHE A 210 -11.57 2.48 -8.46
CA PHE A 210 -10.49 3.13 -9.18
C PHE A 210 -10.49 4.64 -8.92
N ASN A 211 -9.31 5.21 -8.85
CA ASN A 211 -9.14 6.64 -8.67
C ASN A 211 -9.47 7.41 -9.98
N ASP A 212 -9.69 8.71 -9.84
CA ASP A 212 -9.87 9.61 -10.98
C ASP A 212 -8.55 9.79 -11.72
N LEU A 213 -8.62 9.86 -13.06
CA LEU A 213 -7.43 10.04 -13.89
C LEU A 213 -6.66 11.34 -13.55
N ARG A 214 -7.35 12.38 -13.06
CA ARG A 214 -6.73 13.61 -12.57
C ARG A 214 -5.70 13.39 -11.47
N ASN A 215 -5.90 12.35 -10.67
CA ASN A 215 -5.00 11.98 -9.58
C ASN A 215 -3.87 11.05 -10.03
N LEU A 216 -3.87 10.59 -11.29
CA LEU A 216 -2.93 9.60 -11.80
C LEU A 216 -1.90 10.17 -12.74
N CYS A 217 -2.21 11.28 -13.39
CA CYS A 217 -1.35 11.89 -14.39
C CYS A 217 -1.32 13.42 -14.26
N TRP A 218 -0.33 13.99 -14.89
CA TRP A 218 -0.20 15.43 -15.10
C TRP A 218 -0.04 15.71 -16.58
N ASP A 219 -0.77 16.71 -17.06
CA ASP A 219 -0.67 17.20 -18.43
C ASP A 219 -0.60 18.73 -18.47
N TYR A 220 0.10 19.24 -19.45
CA TYR A 220 0.28 20.66 -19.67
C TYR A 220 0.21 20.98 -21.17
N THR A 221 -0.65 21.91 -21.54
CA THR A 221 -0.85 22.36 -22.92
C THR A 221 -0.76 23.89 -22.97
N PRO A 222 0.39 24.48 -23.39
CA PRO A 222 0.63 25.93 -23.32
C PRO A 222 -0.32 26.78 -24.15
N ALA A 223 -0.82 26.23 -25.26
CA ALA A 223 -1.67 26.95 -26.22
C ALA A 223 -3.13 27.13 -25.72
N LEU A 224 -3.53 26.41 -24.71
CA LEU A 224 -4.90 26.31 -24.26
C LEU A 224 -4.93 26.35 -22.71
N SER A 225 -4.89 27.56 -22.14
CA SER A 225 -5.10 27.70 -20.70
C SER A 225 -6.40 26.98 -20.28
N ASN A 226 -6.31 26.05 -19.37
CA ASN A 226 -7.37 25.17 -18.86
C ASN A 226 -7.87 24.08 -19.85
N ASN A 227 -7.12 23.72 -20.87
CA ASN A 227 -7.47 22.58 -21.73
C ASN A 227 -6.51 21.41 -21.48
N HIS A 228 -7.07 20.31 -21.01
CA HIS A 228 -6.37 19.05 -20.71
C HIS A 228 -6.58 18.03 -21.84
N ALA A 229 -6.31 18.42 -23.08
CA ALA A 229 -6.60 17.61 -24.26
C ALA A 229 -5.94 16.21 -24.21
N ILE A 230 -4.72 16.12 -23.66
CA ILE A 230 -4.02 14.83 -23.54
C ILE A 230 -4.74 13.95 -22.52
N ARG A 231 -5.06 14.49 -21.34
CA ARG A 231 -5.79 13.78 -20.29
C ARG A 231 -7.18 13.35 -20.75
N ASP A 232 -7.91 14.20 -21.46
CA ASP A 232 -9.23 13.88 -21.98
C ASP A 232 -9.17 12.74 -23.00
N ARG A 233 -8.14 12.72 -23.83
CA ARG A 233 -7.88 11.63 -24.78
C ARG A 233 -7.56 10.31 -24.07
N VAL A 234 -6.71 10.34 -23.04
CA VAL A 234 -6.40 9.18 -22.20
C VAL A 234 -7.66 8.68 -21.46
N ASN A 235 -8.49 9.60 -20.97
CA ASN A 235 -9.74 9.25 -20.30
C ASN A 235 -10.75 8.59 -21.27
N ALA A 236 -10.78 9.04 -22.52
CA ALA A 236 -11.61 8.44 -23.56
C ALA A 236 -11.13 7.04 -23.98
N GLN A 237 -9.82 6.78 -23.96
CA GLN A 237 -9.26 5.45 -24.17
C GLN A 237 -9.59 4.51 -23.00
N GLY A 238 -9.50 5.02 -21.76
CA GLY A 238 -9.70 4.26 -20.55
C GLY A 238 -8.56 3.28 -20.25
N LEU A 239 -8.78 2.38 -19.30
CA LEU A 239 -7.89 1.24 -19.06
C LEU A 239 -8.03 0.22 -20.19
N VAL A 240 -6.90 -0.27 -20.72
CA VAL A 240 -6.90 -1.29 -21.79
C VAL A 240 -7.48 -2.60 -21.29
N ALA A 241 -7.08 -3.03 -20.10
CA ALA A 241 -7.59 -4.22 -19.42
C ALA A 241 -7.42 -4.06 -17.91
N ALA A 242 -8.30 -4.68 -17.14
CA ALA A 242 -8.09 -4.91 -15.73
C ALA A 242 -8.82 -6.16 -15.26
N SER A 243 -8.13 -6.98 -14.49
CA SER A 243 -8.66 -8.23 -13.89
C SER A 243 -7.97 -8.52 -12.57
N LEU A 244 -8.62 -9.34 -11.75
CA LEU A 244 -8.08 -9.79 -10.47
C LEU A 244 -7.56 -11.21 -10.62
N TYR A 245 -6.29 -11.43 -10.34
CA TYR A 245 -5.69 -12.76 -10.27
C TYR A 245 -5.67 -13.23 -8.82
N VAL A 246 -6.06 -14.48 -8.63
CA VAL A 246 -6.17 -15.10 -7.31
C VAL A 246 -5.42 -16.42 -7.33
N ASP A 247 -4.54 -16.62 -6.36
CA ASP A 247 -3.84 -17.88 -6.17
C ASP A 247 -4.74 -18.82 -5.36
N TYR A 248 -5.20 -19.88 -6.02
CA TYR A 248 -5.97 -20.95 -5.42
C TYR A 248 -5.07 -22.07 -4.94
N ILE A 249 -5.45 -22.66 -3.80
CA ILE A 249 -4.79 -23.84 -3.22
C ILE A 249 -5.77 -25.01 -3.33
N TYR A 250 -5.28 -26.11 -3.89
CA TYR A 250 -5.97 -27.39 -3.97
C TYR A 250 -5.41 -28.31 -2.91
N LEU A 251 -6.28 -28.90 -2.10
CA LEU A 251 -5.91 -29.76 -0.98
C LEU A 251 -6.14 -31.23 -1.32
N ASP A 252 -5.49 -32.10 -0.57
CA ASP A 252 -5.76 -33.52 -0.57
C ASP A 252 -7.13 -33.85 0.03
N THR A 253 -7.70 -35.00 -0.31
CA THR A 253 -9.06 -35.40 0.07
C THR A 253 -9.31 -35.36 1.58
N ASP A 254 -8.33 -35.81 2.37
CA ASP A 254 -8.46 -35.84 3.82
C ASP A 254 -8.47 -34.45 4.44
N GLU A 255 -7.64 -33.55 3.93
CA GLU A 255 -7.65 -32.14 4.36
C GLU A 255 -8.89 -31.41 3.93
N ARG A 256 -9.34 -31.57 2.67
CA ARG A 256 -10.59 -31.01 2.17
C ARG A 256 -11.76 -31.34 3.07
N ARG A 257 -11.86 -32.61 3.51
CA ARG A 257 -12.91 -33.06 4.41
C ARG A 257 -12.85 -32.37 5.75
N LYS A 258 -11.64 -32.22 6.32
CA LYS A 258 -11.44 -31.48 7.58
C LYS A 258 -11.84 -30.03 7.47
N PHE A 259 -11.38 -29.32 6.43
CA PHE A 259 -11.74 -27.92 6.20
C PHE A 259 -13.24 -27.72 5.98
N ALA A 260 -13.91 -28.67 5.32
CA ALA A 260 -15.35 -28.57 5.04
C ALA A 260 -16.23 -28.83 6.27
N GLN A 261 -15.78 -29.69 7.21
CA GLN A 261 -16.60 -30.17 8.31
C GLN A 261 -16.38 -29.44 9.63
N VAL A 262 -15.18 -28.94 9.88
CA VAL A 262 -14.80 -28.30 11.14
C VAL A 262 -15.10 -26.81 11.08
N SER A 263 -15.57 -26.23 12.19
CA SER A 263 -15.65 -24.77 12.33
C SER A 263 -14.26 -24.19 12.47
N HIS A 264 -14.04 -23.04 11.85
CA HIS A 264 -12.74 -22.35 11.86
C HIS A 264 -12.86 -20.98 12.53
N GLU A 265 -11.87 -20.65 13.33
CA GLU A 265 -11.69 -19.32 13.89
C GLU A 265 -10.27 -18.85 13.54
N TYR A 266 -10.22 -17.74 12.81
CA TYR A 266 -8.95 -17.13 12.39
C TYR A 266 -8.76 -15.81 13.13
N LEU A 267 -7.63 -15.66 13.80
CA LEU A 267 -7.18 -14.34 14.23
C LEU A 267 -6.70 -13.59 12.99
N ILE A 268 -7.33 -12.48 12.68
CA ILE A 268 -7.02 -11.70 11.47
C ILE A 268 -6.55 -10.30 11.80
N ASP A 269 -5.69 -9.76 10.96
CA ASP A 269 -5.29 -8.36 10.99
C ASP A 269 -6.26 -7.55 10.15
N VAL A 270 -6.80 -6.47 10.69
CA VAL A 270 -7.74 -5.56 10.02
C VAL A 270 -7.23 -4.15 10.12
N LEU A 271 -7.35 -3.40 9.04
CA LEU A 271 -7.00 -1.98 9.00
C LEU A 271 -8.19 -1.13 9.46
N GLN A 272 -7.96 -0.23 10.40
CA GLN A 272 -8.91 0.81 10.77
C GLN A 272 -8.39 2.18 10.34
N PHE A 273 -9.26 2.93 9.68
CA PHE A 273 -9.03 4.30 9.25
C PHE A 273 -10.33 5.10 9.36
N THR A 274 -10.32 6.18 10.10
CA THR A 274 -11.52 6.99 10.38
C THR A 274 -11.71 8.18 9.44
N GLY A 275 -10.80 8.36 8.49
CA GLY A 275 -10.77 9.50 7.58
C GLY A 275 -9.61 10.43 7.82
N GLY A 276 -9.38 11.36 6.89
CA GLY A 276 -8.39 12.42 7.02
C GLY A 276 -8.93 13.58 7.85
N GLU A 277 -8.11 14.16 8.73
CA GLU A 277 -8.43 15.33 9.51
C GLU A 277 -7.62 16.52 9.00
N SER A 278 -8.31 17.56 8.54
CA SER A 278 -7.66 18.77 8.02
C SER A 278 -7.15 19.64 9.16
N ILE A 279 -5.90 20.09 9.04
CA ILE A 279 -5.22 20.92 10.02
C ILE A 279 -4.65 22.18 9.37
N THR A 280 -4.76 23.31 10.09
CA THR A 280 -4.21 24.61 9.66
C THR A 280 -3.30 25.23 10.72
N ALA A 281 -3.33 24.70 11.95
CA ALA A 281 -2.53 25.14 13.06
C ALA A 281 -1.33 24.24 13.32
N SER A 282 -0.27 24.78 13.92
CA SER A 282 0.92 23.99 14.26
C SER A 282 0.65 22.98 15.40
N SER A 283 -0.20 23.30 16.37
CA SER A 283 -0.54 22.38 17.46
C SER A 283 -1.94 21.81 17.27
N ASN A 284 -2.05 20.51 17.22
CA ASN A 284 -3.30 19.80 16.94
C ASN A 284 -3.53 18.65 17.90
N LYS A 285 -4.80 18.46 18.28
CA LYS A 285 -5.27 17.32 19.10
C LYS A 285 -6.23 16.49 18.25
N ILE A 286 -5.79 15.31 17.85
CA ILE A 286 -6.54 14.41 16.98
C ILE A 286 -7.14 13.31 17.83
N LYS A 287 -8.47 13.23 17.85
CA LYS A 287 -9.18 12.16 18.55
C LYS A 287 -9.20 10.91 17.68
N LEU A 288 -8.70 9.82 18.24
CA LEU A 288 -8.66 8.52 17.55
C LEU A 288 -9.82 7.65 18.03
N ASN A 289 -10.73 7.34 17.10
CA ASN A 289 -11.89 6.49 17.38
C ASN A 289 -11.64 5.10 16.78
N PHE A 290 -10.70 4.36 17.37
CA PHE A 290 -10.38 2.99 16.98
C PHE A 290 -10.89 2.00 18.01
N ASN A 291 -11.20 0.81 17.55
CA ASN A 291 -11.66 -0.32 18.36
C ASN A 291 -10.65 -1.47 18.26
N HIS A 292 -10.88 -2.52 19.06
CA HIS A 292 -10.11 -3.76 19.06
C HIS A 292 -8.67 -3.65 19.56
N PRO A 293 -8.00 -4.77 19.78
CA PRO A 293 -6.58 -4.79 20.15
C PRO A 293 -5.71 -4.28 19.00
N CYS A 294 -5.09 -3.12 19.20
CA CYS A 294 -4.24 -2.46 18.23
C CYS A 294 -2.79 -2.91 18.37
N LYS A 295 -2.16 -3.27 17.26
CA LYS A 295 -0.72 -3.64 17.19
C LYS A 295 0.15 -2.40 17.06
N GLU A 296 -0.26 -1.49 16.18
CA GLU A 296 0.48 -0.30 15.85
C GLU A 296 -0.42 0.82 15.33
N LEU A 297 0.05 2.04 15.49
CA LEU A 297 -0.51 3.23 14.89
C LEU A 297 0.49 3.77 13.87
N VAL A 298 -0.01 4.08 12.68
CA VAL A 298 0.78 4.73 11.63
C VAL A 298 0.09 6.02 11.23
N TRP A 299 0.82 7.13 11.16
CA TRP A 299 0.23 8.39 10.71
C TRP A 299 1.13 9.13 9.75
N VAL A 300 0.48 9.86 8.87
CA VAL A 300 1.11 10.74 7.89
C VAL A 300 0.45 12.10 7.91
N VAL A 301 1.23 13.12 7.63
CA VAL A 301 0.77 14.50 7.44
C VAL A 301 1.06 14.88 6.00
N GLN A 302 0.01 15.11 5.23
CA GLN A 302 0.12 15.43 3.81
C GLN A 302 -0.36 16.85 3.54
N ARG A 303 0.47 17.66 2.85
CA ARG A 303 0.06 18.99 2.42
C ARG A 303 -1.03 18.88 1.35
N ASP A 304 -2.11 19.63 1.53
CA ASP A 304 -3.24 19.61 0.59
C ASP A 304 -2.82 20.10 -0.79
N SER A 305 -1.84 21.00 -0.88
CA SER A 305 -1.28 21.48 -2.15
C SER A 305 -0.59 20.39 -2.97
N TYR A 306 -0.16 19.27 -2.36
CA TYR A 306 0.49 18.17 -3.10
C TYR A 306 -0.51 17.25 -3.80
N VAL A 307 -1.76 17.26 -3.36
CA VAL A 307 -2.84 16.43 -3.90
C VAL A 307 -3.95 17.25 -4.54
N SER A 308 -3.84 18.58 -4.52
CA SER A 308 -4.80 19.45 -5.17
C SER A 308 -4.74 19.31 -6.68
N CYS A 309 -5.91 19.10 -7.27
CA CYS A 309 -6.11 19.11 -8.74
C CYS A 309 -6.57 20.48 -9.23
N ASP A 310 -6.32 21.56 -8.49
CA ASP A 310 -6.69 22.91 -8.87
C ASP A 310 -5.75 23.42 -9.97
N ASP A 311 -6.28 23.48 -11.18
CA ASP A 311 -5.57 23.91 -12.38
C ASP A 311 -5.23 25.43 -12.38
N THR A 312 -5.83 26.20 -11.46
CA THR A 312 -5.56 27.63 -11.30
C THR A 312 -4.26 27.89 -10.55
N ILE A 313 -3.77 26.93 -9.79
CA ILE A 313 -2.48 26.98 -9.11
C ILE A 313 -1.42 26.56 -10.10
N VAL A 314 -0.49 27.46 -10.42
CA VAL A 314 0.73 27.09 -11.16
C VAL A 314 1.44 26.01 -10.36
N ASN A 315 1.28 24.76 -10.79
CA ASN A 315 1.86 23.62 -10.11
C ASN A 315 3.34 23.49 -10.48
N PRO A 316 4.27 23.98 -9.65
CA PRO A 316 5.69 24.00 -9.99
C PRO A 316 6.30 22.58 -10.00
N TRP A 317 5.62 21.61 -9.45
CA TRP A 317 6.10 20.21 -9.38
C TRP A 317 5.67 19.34 -10.57
N LYS A 318 4.99 19.92 -11.55
CA LYS A 318 4.54 19.19 -12.76
C LYS A 318 3.75 17.93 -12.41
N GLY A 319 2.72 18.11 -11.60
CA GLY A 319 1.79 17.08 -11.13
C GLY A 319 1.72 16.92 -9.61
N GLN A 320 0.70 16.21 -9.15
CA GLN A 320 0.53 15.90 -7.75
C GLN A 320 1.63 14.97 -7.25
N GLN A 321 1.86 15.01 -5.94
CA GLN A 321 2.78 14.12 -5.23
C GLN A 321 2.02 13.39 -4.11
N PRO A 322 1.13 12.43 -4.44
CA PRO A 322 0.20 11.82 -3.49
C PRO A 322 0.89 11.06 -2.35
N PHE A 323 2.14 10.61 -2.58
CA PHE A 323 2.93 9.88 -1.57
C PHE A 323 4.10 10.69 -1.01
N ASN A 324 4.11 11.99 -1.23
CA ASN A 324 5.05 12.89 -0.57
C ASN A 324 4.46 13.35 0.77
N TYR A 325 4.92 12.75 1.85
CA TYR A 325 4.53 13.06 3.21
C TYR A 325 5.53 13.96 3.95
N SER A 326 6.46 14.61 3.20
CA SER A 326 7.40 15.57 3.75
C SER A 326 6.83 16.99 3.74
N ASP A 327 7.47 17.90 4.46
CA ASP A 327 7.07 19.30 4.54
C ASP A 327 7.56 20.16 3.36
N TRP A 328 8.23 19.54 2.38
CA TRP A 328 8.73 20.18 1.18
C TRP A 328 8.47 19.32 -0.05
N TRP A 329 8.30 19.94 -1.20
CA TRP A 329 8.14 19.25 -2.47
C TRP A 329 9.46 18.57 -2.91
N ASP A 330 9.36 17.51 -3.66
CA ASP A 330 10.51 16.82 -4.23
C ASP A 330 11.06 17.59 -5.42
N ARG A 331 12.20 18.26 -5.20
CA ARG A 331 12.84 19.13 -6.18
C ARG A 331 13.35 18.38 -7.42
N ALA A 332 13.65 17.10 -7.31
CA ALA A 332 14.14 16.30 -8.43
C ALA A 332 13.15 16.23 -9.60
N VAL A 333 11.84 16.35 -9.32
CA VAL A 333 10.79 16.41 -10.34
C VAL A 333 10.78 17.75 -11.08
N LEU A 334 11.27 18.83 -10.46
CA LEU A 334 11.21 20.18 -11.03
C LEU A 334 12.36 20.54 -11.96
N GLU A 335 13.57 20.23 -11.57
CA GLU A 335 14.75 20.82 -12.21
C GLU A 335 15.20 20.09 -13.45
N SER A 336 14.99 18.78 -13.51
CA SER A 336 15.54 18.02 -14.63
C SER A 336 14.50 17.62 -15.67
N GLY A 337 13.22 17.54 -15.31
CA GLY A 337 12.30 16.75 -16.15
C GLY A 337 12.81 15.30 -16.32
N TYR A 338 14.00 15.02 -15.81
CA TYR A 338 14.77 13.80 -15.90
C TYR A 338 15.32 13.46 -14.54
N SER A 339 15.25 12.21 -14.22
CA SER A 339 16.01 11.53 -13.20
C SER A 339 16.28 12.18 -11.85
N VAL A 340 15.87 11.41 -10.95
CA VAL A 340 16.02 11.35 -9.53
C VAL A 340 17.48 11.25 -9.08
N THR A 341 18.24 12.29 -9.15
CA THR A 341 19.34 12.44 -8.22
C THR A 341 18.84 13.27 -7.05
N ARG A 342 18.39 12.61 -5.99
CA ARG A 342 18.19 13.25 -4.69
C ARG A 342 19.51 13.92 -4.33
N VAL A 343 19.56 15.24 -4.39
CA VAL A 343 20.65 15.98 -3.80
C VAL A 343 20.45 15.90 -2.29
N GLU A 344 21.31 15.16 -1.61
CA GLU A 344 21.31 15.10 -0.14
C GLU A 344 21.28 16.53 0.43
N GLY A 345 20.33 16.79 1.30
CA GLY A 345 20.12 18.10 1.94
C GLY A 345 18.99 18.95 1.37
N MET A 346 18.37 18.57 0.23
CA MET A 346 17.19 19.26 -0.33
C MET A 346 15.88 18.46 -0.18
N ALA A 347 15.92 17.31 0.46
CA ALA A 347 14.72 16.53 0.79
C ALA A 347 13.92 17.26 1.88
N GLY A 348 12.59 17.22 1.76
CA GLY A 348 11.70 17.69 2.80
C GLY A 348 11.93 16.97 4.13
N LYS A 349 11.62 17.66 5.23
CA LYS A 349 11.70 17.09 6.58
C LYS A 349 10.36 16.46 6.95
N ASN A 350 10.38 15.63 7.99
CA ASN A 350 9.16 15.13 8.58
C ASN A 350 8.30 16.29 9.08
N PRO A 351 7.07 16.46 8.59
CA PRO A 351 6.18 17.54 9.05
C PRO A 351 5.76 17.37 10.50
N THR A 352 5.76 16.16 11.06
CA THR A 352 5.59 15.92 12.49
C THR A 352 6.86 16.35 13.23
N VAL A 353 6.83 17.49 13.91
CA VAL A 353 7.94 17.98 14.72
C VAL A 353 8.00 17.23 16.04
N THR A 354 6.87 17.13 16.73
CA THR A 354 6.73 16.35 17.97
C THR A 354 5.39 15.64 18.00
N ALA A 355 5.35 14.50 18.68
CA ALA A 355 4.12 13.79 18.94
C ALA A 355 4.04 13.26 20.37
N LEU A 356 2.80 13.16 20.87
CA LEU A 356 2.43 12.62 22.18
C LEU A 356 1.12 11.84 22.03
N LEU A 357 1.07 10.63 22.55
CA LEU A 357 -0.14 9.83 22.63
C LEU A 357 -0.70 9.83 24.06
N GLN A 358 -1.95 10.23 24.21
CA GLN A 358 -2.68 10.19 25.46
C GLN A 358 -3.78 9.12 25.42
N LEU A 359 -3.86 8.33 26.46
CA LEU A 359 -4.86 7.29 26.69
C LEU A 359 -5.63 7.63 27.97
N ASN A 360 -6.93 7.94 27.85
CA ASN A 360 -7.77 8.42 28.97
C ASN A 360 -7.16 9.59 29.75
N GLY A 361 -6.49 10.50 29.03
CA GLY A 361 -5.85 11.69 29.63
C GLY A 361 -4.46 11.43 30.25
N HIS A 362 -3.97 10.20 30.23
CA HIS A 362 -2.62 9.88 30.68
C HIS A 362 -1.66 9.76 29.51
N ASP A 363 -0.49 10.36 29.63
CA ASP A 363 0.54 10.29 28.61
C ASP A 363 1.09 8.86 28.51
N ARG A 364 1.00 8.24 27.34
CA ARG A 364 1.56 6.92 27.08
C ARG A 364 3.09 6.92 27.09
N PHE A 365 3.67 8.04 26.66
CA PHE A 365 5.11 8.33 26.65
C PHE A 365 5.29 9.85 26.73
N GLN A 366 6.48 10.29 27.09
CA GLN A 366 6.82 11.72 27.05
C GLN A 366 6.82 12.24 25.61
N VAL A 367 6.61 13.53 25.42
CA VAL A 367 6.71 14.17 24.11
C VAL A 367 8.03 13.80 23.44
N ARG A 368 7.95 13.29 22.23
CA ARG A 368 9.08 12.85 21.42
C ARG A 368 9.13 13.60 20.09
N GLU A 369 10.34 13.76 19.56
CA GLU A 369 10.57 14.33 18.23
C GLU A 369 10.04 13.38 17.13
N GLY A 370 9.63 13.96 16.01
CA GLY A 370 9.09 13.22 14.85
C GLY A 370 10.06 12.17 14.28
N ARG A 371 11.36 12.43 14.35
CA ARG A 371 12.38 11.44 13.92
C ARG A 371 12.33 10.14 14.70
N TYR A 372 11.94 10.18 15.98
CA TYR A 372 11.75 8.97 16.76
C TYR A 372 10.70 8.05 16.14
N PHE A 373 9.61 8.60 15.62
CA PHE A 373 8.52 7.82 15.03
C PHE A 373 8.79 7.44 13.57
N ASN A 374 9.57 8.24 12.85
CA ASN A 374 9.89 7.95 11.45
C ASN A 374 11.11 7.03 11.27
N GLU A 375 12.09 7.11 12.17
CA GLU A 375 13.36 6.39 12.03
C GLU A 375 13.51 5.30 13.09
N VAL A 376 13.38 5.64 14.39
CA VAL A 376 13.71 4.72 15.50
C VAL A 376 12.66 3.61 15.66
N GLN A 377 11.38 3.95 15.67
CA GLN A 377 10.31 2.96 15.80
C GLN A 377 10.29 1.95 14.64
N PRO A 378 10.37 2.38 13.37
CA PRO A 378 10.49 1.43 12.27
C PRO A 378 11.79 0.60 12.32
N PHE A 379 12.92 1.18 12.68
CA PHE A 379 14.17 0.45 12.83
C PHE A 379 14.07 -0.69 13.85
N GLN A 380 13.33 -0.48 14.95
CA GLN A 380 13.16 -1.47 16.01
C GLN A 380 12.10 -2.54 15.70
N HIS A 381 11.05 -2.18 14.96
CA HIS A 381 9.84 -3.01 14.85
C HIS A 381 9.51 -3.45 13.42
N HIS A 382 10.07 -2.81 12.40
CA HIS A 382 9.78 -3.07 11.00
C HIS A 382 10.98 -3.58 10.21
N THR A 383 10.71 -4.16 9.06
CA THR A 383 11.75 -4.66 8.14
C THR A 383 12.54 -3.51 7.52
N ASN A 384 11.88 -2.38 7.24
CA ASN A 384 12.49 -1.20 6.64
C ASN A 384 12.21 0.07 7.44
N VAL A 385 13.11 1.05 7.29
CA VAL A 385 12.85 2.43 7.67
C VAL A 385 12.19 3.12 6.47
N PRO A 386 10.96 3.65 6.62
CA PRO A 386 10.20 4.21 5.50
C PRO A 386 10.71 5.58 5.07
N ALA A 387 10.18 6.07 3.94
CA ALA A 387 10.42 7.43 3.47
C ALA A 387 10.01 8.47 4.54
N THR A 388 10.62 9.66 4.44
CA THR A 388 10.37 10.77 5.37
C THR A 388 8.88 11.13 5.43
N GLY A 389 8.36 11.24 6.66
CA GLY A 389 6.98 11.64 6.92
C GLY A 389 6.03 10.50 7.27
N ILE A 390 6.43 9.26 7.12
CA ILE A 390 5.67 8.10 7.61
C ILE A 390 6.10 7.83 9.05
N ASN A 391 5.17 8.02 9.98
CA ASN A 391 5.44 7.91 11.42
C ASN A 391 4.72 6.68 11.97
N VAL A 392 5.43 5.92 12.81
CA VAL A 392 4.94 4.68 13.40
C VAL A 392 5.08 4.72 14.92
N TYR A 393 4.09 4.16 15.61
CA TYR A 393 4.19 3.80 17.02
C TYR A 393 3.66 2.40 17.23
N SER A 394 4.54 1.48 17.62
CA SER A 394 4.18 0.07 17.84
C SER A 394 3.90 -0.22 19.31
N PHE A 395 2.79 -0.89 19.58
CA PHE A 395 2.47 -1.52 20.88
C PHE A 395 3.02 -2.95 20.94
N ALA A 396 3.33 -3.53 19.79
CA ALA A 396 3.85 -4.89 19.66
C ALA A 396 5.38 -4.87 19.51
N LEU A 397 6.02 -5.99 19.84
CA LEU A 397 7.45 -6.16 19.57
C LEU A 397 7.72 -6.33 18.07
N GLN A 398 6.88 -7.10 17.38
CA GLN A 398 6.99 -7.40 15.95
C GLN A 398 5.61 -7.29 15.28
N PRO A 399 5.17 -6.09 14.91
CA PRO A 399 3.82 -5.86 14.37
C PRO A 399 3.60 -6.50 13.00
N GLU A 400 4.66 -6.75 12.22
CA GLU A 400 4.56 -7.41 10.91
C GLU A 400 4.26 -8.90 11.00
N GLN A 401 4.64 -9.53 12.12
CA GLN A 401 4.41 -10.96 12.31
C GLN A 401 2.96 -11.22 12.72
N HIS A 402 2.43 -12.34 12.23
CA HIS A 402 1.09 -12.77 12.60
C HIS A 402 1.00 -13.23 14.06
N GLN A 403 2.05 -13.86 14.60
CA GLN A 403 2.08 -14.27 16.01
C GLN A 403 1.98 -13.04 16.92
N PRO A 404 1.00 -12.99 17.83
CA PRO A 404 0.83 -11.86 18.74
C PRO A 404 2.07 -11.62 19.59
N SER A 405 2.54 -10.38 19.63
CA SER A 405 3.71 -9.95 20.39
C SER A 405 3.46 -8.71 21.24
N GLY A 406 2.20 -8.38 21.48
CA GLY A 406 1.76 -7.25 22.28
C GLY A 406 0.71 -6.41 21.55
N THR A 407 -0.24 -5.87 22.32
CA THR A 407 -1.32 -5.03 21.80
C THR A 407 -1.79 -4.05 22.88
N CYS A 408 -2.47 -3.00 22.43
CA CYS A 408 -3.27 -2.11 23.26
C CYS A 408 -4.74 -2.22 22.84
N ASN A 409 -5.61 -2.67 23.73
CA ASN A 409 -7.03 -2.79 23.39
C ASN A 409 -7.73 -1.43 23.45
N LEU A 410 -7.92 -0.84 22.29
CA LEU A 410 -8.52 0.50 22.17
C LEU A 410 -10.03 0.48 22.46
N SER A 411 -10.72 -0.67 22.38
CA SER A 411 -12.13 -0.77 22.80
C SER A 411 -12.33 -0.57 24.32
N ARG A 412 -11.27 -0.63 25.11
CA ARG A 412 -11.30 -0.43 26.57
C ARG A 412 -10.85 0.97 27.00
N ILE A 413 -10.53 1.82 26.02
CA ILE A 413 -10.02 3.18 26.24
C ILE A 413 -11.04 4.14 25.65
N ASP A 414 -11.70 4.92 26.50
CA ASP A 414 -12.78 5.82 26.09
C ASP A 414 -12.25 7.01 25.26
N ASN A 415 -11.05 7.50 25.59
CA ASN A 415 -10.45 8.64 24.94
C ASN A 415 -9.00 8.36 24.54
N THR A 416 -8.77 8.19 23.26
CA THR A 416 -7.43 8.12 22.67
C THR A 416 -7.18 9.41 21.88
N THR A 417 -6.13 10.14 22.21
CA THR A 417 -5.81 11.42 21.57
C THR A 417 -4.34 11.43 21.14
N LEU A 418 -4.11 11.71 19.89
CA LEU A 418 -2.79 11.97 19.32
C LEU A 418 -2.58 13.48 19.27
N ILE A 419 -1.61 13.98 20.03
CA ILE A 419 -1.23 15.40 20.05
C ILE A 419 -0.02 15.56 19.16
N LEU A 420 -0.16 16.37 18.12
CA LEU A 420 0.87 16.62 17.13
C LEU A 420 1.28 18.09 17.12
N THR A 421 2.59 18.34 17.10
CA THR A 421 3.13 19.63 16.67
C THR A 421 3.66 19.46 15.26
N VAL A 422 3.13 20.25 14.33
CA VAL A 422 3.42 20.17 12.91
C VAL A 422 4.25 21.38 12.47
N SER A 423 5.15 21.18 11.51
CA SER A 423 6.04 22.23 11.00
C SER A 423 5.26 23.36 10.33
N ASN A 424 5.79 24.58 10.43
CA ASN A 424 5.20 25.76 9.79
C ASN A 424 5.26 25.70 8.24
N ASN A 425 6.05 24.80 7.66
CA ASN A 425 6.07 24.56 6.23
C ASN A 425 4.85 23.74 5.78
N ALA A 426 4.36 22.86 6.64
CA ALA A 426 3.20 22.01 6.35
C ALA A 426 1.88 22.75 6.62
N VAL A 427 1.84 23.66 7.59
CA VAL A 427 0.64 24.41 8.00
C VAL A 427 0.95 25.90 8.15
N GLY A 428 0.00 26.76 7.78
CA GLY A 428 0.16 28.20 7.88
C GLY A 428 -1.09 28.94 7.42
N THR A 429 -0.99 30.26 7.24
CA THR A 429 -2.14 31.10 6.84
C THR A 429 -2.69 30.76 5.46
N THR A 430 -1.86 30.23 4.57
CA THR A 430 -2.21 29.86 3.17
C THR A 430 -2.00 28.38 2.88
N THR A 431 -1.50 27.62 3.84
CA THR A 431 -1.19 26.19 3.68
C THR A 431 -1.96 25.37 4.69
N SER A 432 -2.68 24.37 4.21
CA SER A 432 -3.34 23.35 5.02
C SER A 432 -2.73 22.00 4.75
N SER A 433 -2.90 21.10 5.70
CA SER A 433 -2.49 19.71 5.58
C SER A 433 -3.57 18.80 6.11
N THR A 434 -3.59 17.58 5.62
CA THR A 434 -4.48 16.54 6.09
C THR A 434 -3.67 15.48 6.84
N VAL A 435 -4.07 15.21 8.09
CA VAL A 435 -3.52 14.12 8.89
C VAL A 435 -4.36 12.86 8.65
N ARG A 436 -3.69 11.76 8.37
CA ARG A 436 -4.31 10.44 8.24
C ARG A 436 -3.68 9.50 9.25
N VAL A 437 -4.51 8.84 10.05
CA VAL A 437 -4.05 7.88 11.06
C VAL A 437 -4.64 6.53 10.76
N TYR A 438 -3.79 5.52 10.68
CA TYR A 438 -4.12 4.13 10.43
C TYR A 438 -3.80 3.31 11.67
N ALA A 439 -4.67 2.37 12.00
CA ALA A 439 -4.44 1.41 13.07
C ALA A 439 -4.53 -0.01 12.52
N THR A 440 -3.51 -0.82 12.77
CA THR A 440 -3.54 -2.25 12.46
C THR A 440 -4.02 -2.99 13.71
N ASN A 441 -5.20 -3.59 13.63
CA ASN A 441 -5.88 -4.19 14.78
C ASN A 441 -6.15 -5.67 14.55
N TYR A 442 -6.31 -6.43 15.62
CA TYR A 442 -6.78 -7.81 15.56
C TYR A 442 -8.31 -7.87 15.59
N ASN A 443 -8.85 -8.80 14.80
CA ASN A 443 -10.23 -9.26 14.90
C ASN A 443 -10.27 -10.78 14.71
N VAL A 444 -11.41 -11.41 14.93
CA VAL A 444 -11.61 -12.84 14.73
C VAL A 444 -12.62 -13.06 13.60
N LEU A 445 -12.17 -13.75 12.56
CA LEU A 445 -13.04 -14.27 11.52
C LEU A 445 -13.49 -15.67 11.91
N ARG A 446 -14.79 -15.86 12.05
CA ARG A 446 -15.40 -17.15 12.34
C ARG A 446 -16.08 -17.70 11.09
N VAL A 447 -15.76 -18.95 10.76
CA VAL A 447 -16.40 -19.69 9.67
C VAL A 447 -17.06 -20.93 10.26
N MET A 448 -18.40 -20.95 10.26
CA MET A 448 -19.21 -22.02 10.85
C MET A 448 -20.41 -22.33 9.97
N SER A 449 -20.74 -23.59 9.81
CA SER A 449 -21.95 -24.05 9.10
C SER A 449 -22.10 -23.45 7.70
N GLY A 450 -21.00 -23.29 6.99
CA GLY A 450 -21.00 -22.72 5.63
C GLY A 450 -21.05 -21.20 5.56
N MET A 451 -21.07 -20.50 6.69
CA MET A 451 -21.16 -19.03 6.79
C MET A 451 -19.89 -18.46 7.45
N GLY A 452 -19.46 -17.31 6.96
CA GLY A 452 -18.32 -16.56 7.51
C GLY A 452 -18.76 -15.18 7.99
N GLY A 453 -18.13 -14.70 9.07
CA GLY A 453 -18.38 -13.35 9.59
C GLY A 453 -17.41 -12.96 10.69
N LEU A 454 -17.34 -11.67 11.00
CA LEU A 454 -16.55 -11.15 12.12
C LEU A 454 -17.25 -11.48 13.44
N SER A 455 -16.46 -11.92 14.41
CA SER A 455 -16.93 -12.15 15.79
C SER A 455 -17.15 -10.85 16.55
N PHE A 456 -16.42 -9.81 16.22
CA PHE A 456 -16.54 -8.49 16.82
C PHE A 456 -16.86 -7.47 15.73
N SER A 457 -17.98 -6.76 15.89
CA SER A 457 -18.37 -5.69 14.95
C SER A 457 -17.44 -4.46 15.09
N ASN A 458 -17.16 -3.83 13.97
CA ASN A 458 -16.42 -2.56 13.93
C ASN A 458 -17.32 -1.39 14.26
#